data_0672b8961bc658c493ed8da1fc96e334
#
_entry.id   0672b8961bc658c493ed8da1fc96e334
#
_cell.length_a   1.000
_cell.length_b   1.000
_cell.length_c   1.000
_cell.angle_alpha   90.00
_cell.angle_beta   90.00
_cell.angle_gamma   90.00
#
_symmetry.space_group_name_H-M   'P 1'
#
loop_
_entity.id
_entity.type
_entity.pdbx_description
1 polymer ?
#
loop_
_entity_poly.entity_id
_entity_poly.type
_entity_poly.pdbx_seq_one_letter_code
_entity_poly.pdbx_strand_id
1 'polypeptide(L)'
;MVFQDPYASLNPRFTVYATLKEALQSRRKRTFAQTRDDVAELMEKVGLSPSLMRKYPHEFSGGQRQRVAIARALPPEPRLVIADEPVSALDVSIQSQILNLLITLARDLSLTMIFISHDLSVVHYIADRIAVMRKGRIVEYGEADKVFSSPSHEYTQALLAAVPRL
;
A
#
# COMPACT_ATOMS: atom_id res chain seq x y z
N MET A 1 -3.20 4.75 -6.71
CA MET A 1 -3.78 4.66 -5.36
C MET A 1 -3.96 3.21 -4.99
N VAL A 2 -3.64 2.83 -3.74
CA VAL A 2 -3.89 1.51 -3.13
C VAL A 2 -5.03 1.69 -2.13
N PHE A 3 -6.08 0.90 -2.26
CA PHE A 3 -7.31 1.03 -1.47
C PHE A 3 -7.34 0.06 -0.29
N GLN A 4 -8.15 0.37 0.71
CA GLN A 4 -8.38 -0.38 1.94
C GLN A 4 -8.80 -1.84 1.69
N ASP A 5 -9.74 -2.06 0.77
CA ASP A 5 -10.24 -3.39 0.42
C ASP A 5 -9.67 -3.85 -0.93
N PRO A 6 -8.67 -4.75 -0.92
CA PRO A 6 -8.11 -5.28 -2.15
C PRO A 6 -9.13 -6.13 -2.91
N TYR A 7 -10.13 -6.71 -2.24
CA TYR A 7 -11.16 -7.51 -2.87
C TYR A 7 -12.10 -6.63 -3.72
N ALA A 8 -12.58 -5.52 -3.15
CA ALA A 8 -13.42 -4.57 -3.88
C ALA A 8 -12.66 -3.83 -4.99
N SER A 9 -11.33 -3.68 -4.84
CA SER A 9 -10.50 -2.97 -5.81
C SER A 9 -10.09 -3.80 -7.03
N LEU A 10 -10.16 -5.13 -6.96
CA LEU A 10 -9.80 -6.04 -8.05
C LEU A 10 -11.06 -6.59 -8.72
N ASN A 11 -11.12 -6.56 -10.05
CA ASN A 11 -12.23 -7.18 -10.79
C ASN A 11 -12.17 -8.71 -10.64
N PRO A 12 -13.17 -9.37 -10.00
CA PRO A 12 -13.13 -10.81 -9.75
C PRO A 12 -13.17 -11.67 -11.01
N ARG A 13 -13.54 -11.08 -12.15
CA ARG A 13 -13.61 -11.76 -13.46
C ARG A 13 -12.29 -11.70 -14.23
N PHE A 14 -11.32 -10.92 -13.75
CA PHE A 14 -10.01 -10.77 -14.37
C PHE A 14 -8.98 -11.63 -13.65
N THR A 15 -8.13 -12.30 -14.41
CA THR A 15 -6.91 -12.91 -13.86
C THR A 15 -5.93 -11.83 -13.40
N VAL A 16 -4.95 -12.21 -12.58
CA VAL A 16 -3.87 -11.28 -12.19
C VAL A 16 -3.17 -10.73 -13.43
N TYR A 17 -2.91 -11.58 -14.43
CA TYR A 17 -2.35 -11.14 -15.72
C TYR A 17 -3.20 -10.05 -16.39
N ALA A 18 -4.52 -10.24 -16.47
CA ALA A 18 -5.41 -9.28 -17.11
C ALA A 18 -5.41 -7.94 -16.36
N THR A 19 -5.44 -7.98 -15.02
CA THR A 19 -5.41 -6.81 -14.16
C THR A 19 -4.12 -6.00 -14.32
N LEU A 20 -2.96 -6.65 -14.28
CA LEU A 20 -1.67 -5.97 -14.41
C LEU A 20 -1.39 -5.51 -15.84
N LYS A 21 -1.83 -6.29 -16.84
CA LYS A 21 -1.78 -5.90 -18.26
C LYS A 21 -2.54 -4.60 -18.51
N GLU A 22 -3.76 -4.47 -17.98
CA GLU A 22 -4.56 -3.26 -18.11
C GLU A 22 -3.81 -2.03 -17.55
N ALA A 23 -3.22 -2.17 -16.36
CA ALA A 23 -2.42 -1.11 -15.77
C ALA A 23 -1.18 -0.73 -16.60
N LEU A 24 -0.48 -1.72 -17.18
CA LEU A 24 0.67 -1.50 -18.06
C LEU A 24 0.29 -0.81 -19.37
N GLN A 25 -0.86 -1.12 -19.94
CA GLN A 25 -1.33 -0.54 -21.21
C GLN A 25 -1.77 0.92 -21.11
N SER A 26 -2.04 1.40 -19.87
CA SER A 26 -2.41 2.80 -19.65
C SER A 26 -1.32 3.79 -20.09
N ARG A 27 -0.09 3.35 -20.26
CA ARG A 27 1.07 4.20 -20.54
C ARG A 27 1.67 4.02 -21.94
N ARG A 28 1.79 2.80 -22.45
CA ARG A 28 2.38 2.47 -23.76
C ARG A 28 1.73 1.23 -24.37
N LYS A 29 1.55 1.24 -25.69
CA LYS A 29 1.23 0.01 -26.44
C LYS A 29 2.46 -0.92 -26.40
N ARG A 30 2.25 -2.17 -26.00
CA ARG A 30 3.29 -3.21 -25.87
C ARG A 30 2.89 -4.43 -26.67
N THR A 31 3.87 -5.21 -27.13
CA THR A 31 3.61 -6.52 -27.73
C THR A 31 3.15 -7.51 -26.65
N PHE A 32 2.57 -8.63 -27.05
CA PHE A 32 2.12 -9.67 -26.11
C PHE A 32 3.28 -10.24 -25.27
N ALA A 33 4.43 -10.54 -25.90
CA ALA A 33 5.60 -11.05 -25.23
C ALA A 33 6.13 -10.06 -24.18
N GLN A 34 6.35 -8.80 -24.58
CA GLN A 34 6.77 -7.74 -23.66
C GLN A 34 5.82 -7.57 -22.48
N THR A 35 4.50 -7.61 -22.73
CA THR A 35 3.49 -7.48 -21.66
C THR A 35 3.59 -8.63 -20.67
N ARG A 36 3.86 -9.87 -21.13
CA ARG A 36 3.99 -11.02 -20.24
C ARG A 36 5.21 -10.91 -19.34
N ASP A 37 6.34 -10.50 -19.89
CA ASP A 37 7.59 -10.35 -19.14
C ASP A 37 7.48 -9.20 -18.13
N ASP A 38 6.89 -8.07 -18.54
CA ASP A 38 6.63 -6.95 -17.62
C ASP A 38 5.67 -7.33 -16.49
N VAL A 39 4.63 -8.14 -16.75
CA VAL A 39 3.74 -8.65 -15.70
C VAL A 39 4.49 -9.57 -14.74
N ALA A 40 5.38 -10.42 -15.26
CA ALA A 40 6.22 -11.29 -14.44
C ALA A 40 7.10 -10.46 -13.48
N GLU A 41 7.80 -9.46 -14.03
CA GLU A 41 8.65 -8.55 -13.25
C GLU A 41 7.85 -7.79 -12.16
N LEU A 42 6.65 -7.29 -12.50
CA LEU A 42 5.78 -6.63 -11.52
C LEU A 42 5.36 -7.57 -10.39
N MET A 43 5.08 -8.83 -10.70
CA MET A 43 4.73 -9.83 -9.69
C MET A 43 5.91 -10.12 -8.78
N GLU A 44 7.09 -10.29 -9.34
CA GLU A 44 8.32 -10.51 -8.56
C GLU A 44 8.65 -9.33 -7.65
N LYS A 45 8.51 -8.09 -8.14
CA LYS A 45 8.70 -6.86 -7.34
C LYS A 45 7.84 -6.81 -6.08
N VAL A 46 6.66 -7.44 -6.11
CA VAL A 46 5.77 -7.51 -4.93
C VAL A 46 5.84 -8.86 -4.21
N GLY A 47 6.83 -9.70 -4.55
CA GLY A 47 7.05 -11.00 -3.92
C GLY A 47 5.98 -12.05 -4.25
N LEU A 48 5.43 -12.00 -5.47
CA LEU A 48 4.51 -13.02 -6.01
C LEU A 48 5.19 -13.81 -7.13
N SER A 49 4.98 -15.14 -7.14
CA SER A 49 5.48 -15.98 -8.24
C SER A 49 4.75 -15.67 -9.54
N PRO A 50 5.47 -15.48 -10.68
CA PRO A 50 4.87 -15.35 -11.99
C PRO A 50 3.97 -16.52 -12.42
N SER A 51 4.17 -17.72 -11.84
CA SER A 51 3.31 -18.88 -12.09
C SER A 51 1.85 -18.63 -11.72
N LEU A 52 1.57 -17.66 -10.85
CA LEU A 52 0.23 -17.31 -10.38
C LEU A 52 -0.52 -16.34 -11.30
N MET A 53 0.09 -15.86 -12.41
CA MET A 53 -0.54 -14.85 -13.29
C MET A 53 -1.89 -15.27 -13.88
N ARG A 54 -2.15 -16.56 -14.02
CA ARG A 54 -3.42 -17.10 -14.59
C ARG A 54 -4.53 -17.23 -13.55
N LYS A 55 -4.21 -17.07 -12.26
CA LYS A 55 -5.18 -17.16 -11.17
C LYS A 55 -6.07 -15.93 -11.08
N TYR A 56 -7.26 -16.14 -10.53
CA TYR A 56 -8.24 -15.10 -10.23
C TYR A 56 -8.07 -14.58 -8.79
N PRO A 57 -8.53 -13.36 -8.47
CA PRO A 57 -8.40 -12.78 -7.13
C PRO A 57 -8.93 -13.66 -6.00
N HIS A 58 -10.01 -14.42 -6.22
CA HIS A 58 -10.60 -15.29 -5.20
C HIS A 58 -9.71 -16.50 -4.83
N GLU A 59 -8.72 -16.84 -5.65
CA GLU A 59 -7.76 -17.92 -5.40
C GLU A 59 -6.55 -17.50 -4.55
N PHE A 60 -6.49 -16.21 -4.15
CA PHE A 60 -5.39 -15.64 -3.40
C PHE A 60 -5.77 -15.37 -1.93
N SER A 61 -4.78 -15.47 -1.02
CA SER A 61 -4.94 -14.97 0.34
C SER A 61 -5.11 -13.44 0.37
N GLY A 62 -5.57 -12.87 1.49
CA GLY A 62 -5.71 -11.43 1.68
C GLY A 62 -4.42 -10.66 1.37
N GLY A 63 -3.30 -11.11 1.93
CA GLY A 63 -1.99 -10.50 1.68
C GLY A 63 -1.50 -10.62 0.24
N GLN A 64 -1.81 -11.72 -0.44
CA GLN A 64 -1.50 -11.89 -1.86
C GLN A 64 -2.33 -10.95 -2.73
N ARG A 65 -3.63 -10.79 -2.43
CA ARG A 65 -4.49 -9.80 -3.12
C ARG A 65 -3.98 -8.38 -2.93
N GLN A 66 -3.54 -8.04 -1.71
CA GLN A 66 -2.96 -6.74 -1.43
C GLN A 66 -1.69 -6.50 -2.25
N ARG A 67 -0.82 -7.50 -2.39
CA ARG A 67 0.37 -7.43 -3.25
C ARG A 67 0.00 -7.19 -4.72
N VAL A 68 -1.06 -7.83 -5.23
CA VAL A 68 -1.56 -7.56 -6.59
C VAL A 68 -2.08 -6.13 -6.72
N ALA A 69 -2.83 -5.61 -5.72
CA ALA A 69 -3.31 -4.23 -5.72
C ALA A 69 -2.17 -3.20 -5.69
N ILE A 70 -1.10 -3.49 -4.94
CA ILE A 70 0.13 -2.68 -4.93
C ILE A 70 0.81 -2.75 -6.30
N ALA A 71 1.02 -3.96 -6.87
CA ALA A 71 1.62 -4.14 -8.18
C ALA A 71 0.87 -3.36 -9.27
N ARG A 72 -0.45 -3.32 -9.23
CA ARG A 72 -1.29 -2.55 -10.17
C ARG A 72 -1.05 -1.04 -10.10
N ALA A 73 -0.62 -0.52 -8.98
CA ALA A 73 -0.38 0.91 -8.79
C ALA A 73 0.99 1.38 -9.34
N LEU A 74 1.92 0.47 -9.65
CA LEU A 74 3.28 0.80 -10.08
C LEU A 74 3.46 1.10 -11.58
N PRO A 75 2.75 0.44 -12.53
CA PRO A 75 2.99 0.62 -13.97
C PRO A 75 2.94 2.05 -14.51
N PRO A 76 2.12 2.97 -13.96
CA PRO A 76 2.16 4.38 -14.33
C PRO A 76 3.46 5.10 -13.97
N GLU A 77 4.41 4.42 -13.28
CA GLU A 77 5.64 5.01 -12.71
C GLU A 77 5.33 6.29 -11.93
N PRO A 78 4.47 6.20 -10.91
CA PRO A 78 4.01 7.37 -10.18
C PRO A 78 5.16 7.99 -9.38
N ARG A 79 5.14 9.30 -9.22
CA ARG A 79 6.00 10.00 -8.25
C ARG A 79 5.38 10.01 -6.85
N LEU A 80 4.05 9.85 -6.77
CA LEU A 80 3.27 9.84 -5.55
C LEU A 80 2.32 8.63 -5.54
N VAL A 81 2.34 7.86 -4.46
CA VAL A 81 1.39 6.79 -4.18
C VAL A 81 0.57 7.15 -2.94
N ILE A 82 -0.74 7.05 -3.04
CA ILE A 82 -1.64 7.15 -1.88
C ILE A 82 -2.05 5.74 -1.48
N ALA A 83 -1.75 5.36 -0.26
CA ALA A 83 -2.12 4.09 0.36
C ALA A 83 -3.16 4.37 1.46
N ASP A 84 -4.41 4.02 1.17
CA ASP A 84 -5.56 4.27 2.05
C ASP A 84 -5.88 2.98 2.81
N GLU A 85 -5.54 2.95 4.10
CA GLU A 85 -5.67 1.81 5.02
C GLU A 85 -5.20 0.45 4.43
N PRO A 86 -4.01 0.37 3.81
CA PRO A 86 -3.64 -0.77 2.97
C PRO A 86 -3.41 -2.08 3.75
N VAL A 87 -3.44 -2.05 5.07
CA VAL A 87 -3.19 -3.22 5.94
C VAL A 87 -4.30 -3.50 6.95
N SER A 88 -5.33 -2.66 7.04
CA SER A 88 -6.36 -2.72 8.11
C SER A 88 -7.16 -4.04 8.14
N ALA A 89 -7.30 -4.71 7.00
CA ALA A 89 -8.06 -5.98 6.87
C ALA A 89 -7.15 -7.24 6.91
N LEU A 90 -5.88 -7.10 7.32
CA LEU A 90 -4.89 -8.19 7.29
C LEU A 90 -4.48 -8.59 8.71
N ASP A 91 -4.07 -9.86 8.87
CA ASP A 91 -3.46 -10.35 10.10
C ASP A 91 -2.14 -9.65 10.39
N VAL A 92 -1.77 -9.48 11.66
CA VAL A 92 -0.59 -8.72 12.12
C VAL A 92 0.71 -9.17 11.41
N SER A 93 0.91 -10.48 11.24
CA SER A 93 2.10 -11.01 10.56
C SER A 93 2.16 -10.63 9.08
N ILE A 94 1.00 -10.59 8.43
CA ILE A 94 0.88 -10.20 7.02
C ILE A 94 0.98 -8.67 6.88
N GLN A 95 0.42 -7.91 7.84
CA GLN A 95 0.58 -6.45 7.89
C GLN A 95 2.05 -6.05 7.84
N SER A 96 2.89 -6.63 8.73
CA SER A 96 4.33 -6.34 8.77
C SER A 96 5.02 -6.62 7.44
N GLN A 97 4.64 -7.69 6.74
CA GLN A 97 5.20 -7.99 5.42
C GLN A 97 4.80 -6.98 4.34
N ILE A 98 3.55 -6.49 4.37
CA ILE A 98 3.07 -5.48 3.42
C ILE A 98 3.70 -4.12 3.71
N LEU A 99 3.86 -3.74 4.98
CA LEU A 99 4.54 -2.51 5.36
C LEU A 99 6.00 -2.50 4.89
N ASN A 100 6.74 -3.58 5.14
CA ASN A 100 8.11 -3.73 4.65
C ASN A 100 8.19 -3.68 3.12
N LEU A 101 7.24 -4.28 2.42
CA LEU A 101 7.16 -4.19 0.96
C LEU A 101 6.97 -2.74 0.50
N LEU A 102 6.05 -1.99 1.13
CA LEU A 102 5.79 -0.59 0.78
C LEU A 102 7.01 0.30 1.04
N ILE A 103 7.71 0.12 2.18
CA ILE A 103 8.96 0.83 2.50
C ILE A 103 10.02 0.54 1.44
N THR A 104 10.21 -0.73 1.09
CA THR A 104 11.19 -1.15 0.08
C THR A 104 10.88 -0.53 -1.28
N LEU A 105 9.61 -0.60 -1.72
CA LEU A 105 9.18 -0.02 -2.99
C LEU A 105 9.34 1.52 -3.00
N ALA A 106 9.01 2.20 -1.90
CA ALA A 106 9.17 3.65 -1.79
C ALA A 106 10.64 4.06 -1.97
N ARG A 107 11.55 3.34 -1.31
CA ARG A 107 13.00 3.58 -1.42
C ARG A 107 13.53 3.26 -2.81
N ASP A 108 13.28 2.04 -3.31
CA ASP A 108 13.89 1.51 -4.54
C ASP A 108 13.37 2.24 -5.80
N LEU A 109 12.13 2.74 -5.76
CA LEU A 109 11.52 3.49 -6.84
C LEU A 109 11.49 5.01 -6.60
N SER A 110 12.10 5.49 -5.50
CA SER A 110 12.10 6.92 -5.10
C SER A 110 10.68 7.52 -5.07
N LEU A 111 9.73 6.77 -4.49
CA LEU A 111 8.32 7.19 -4.40
C LEU A 111 8.10 8.07 -3.18
N THR A 112 7.34 9.14 -3.37
CA THR A 112 6.65 9.80 -2.25
C THR A 112 5.38 9.01 -1.93
N MET A 113 5.11 8.76 -0.63
CA MET A 113 3.92 8.02 -0.21
C MET A 113 3.10 8.83 0.78
N ILE A 114 1.79 8.91 0.54
CA ILE A 114 0.82 9.32 1.55
C ILE A 114 0.19 8.03 2.08
N PHE A 115 0.47 7.72 3.35
CA PHE A 115 -0.06 6.54 4.03
C PHE A 115 -1.16 6.97 5.01
N ILE A 116 -2.36 6.46 4.83
CA ILE A 116 -3.52 6.76 5.69
C ILE A 116 -3.80 5.52 6.54
N SER A 117 -3.89 5.71 7.85
CA SER A 117 -4.26 4.66 8.80
C SER A 117 -4.86 5.26 10.06
N HIS A 118 -5.69 4.48 10.73
CA HIS A 118 -6.16 4.75 12.08
C HIS A 118 -5.26 4.09 13.16
N ASP A 119 -4.34 3.21 12.77
CA ASP A 119 -3.38 2.58 13.68
C ASP A 119 -2.12 3.42 13.77
N LEU A 120 -1.94 4.07 14.92
CA LEU A 120 -0.81 4.96 15.18
C LEU A 120 0.53 4.21 15.21
N SER A 121 0.55 2.95 15.66
CA SER A 121 1.78 2.14 15.68
C SER A 121 2.27 1.85 14.27
N VAL A 122 1.35 1.56 13.37
CA VAL A 122 1.65 1.36 11.94
C VAL A 122 2.14 2.65 11.30
N VAL A 123 1.50 3.80 11.62
CA VAL A 123 1.92 5.10 11.09
C VAL A 123 3.33 5.46 11.58
N HIS A 124 3.62 5.26 12.86
CA HIS A 124 4.96 5.51 13.43
C HIS A 124 6.04 4.67 12.76
N TYR A 125 5.71 3.41 12.42
CA TYR A 125 6.65 2.49 11.79
C TYR A 125 7.06 2.89 10.37
N ILE A 126 6.13 3.50 9.59
CA ILE A 126 6.34 3.74 8.15
C ILE A 126 6.62 5.21 7.79
N ALA A 127 6.16 6.16 8.60
CA ALA A 127 6.11 7.57 8.21
C ALA A 127 7.30 8.37 8.73
N ASP A 128 7.90 9.20 7.87
CA ASP A 128 8.87 10.24 8.27
C ASP A 128 8.16 11.44 8.93
N ARG A 129 6.95 11.77 8.43
CA ARG A 129 6.14 12.91 8.90
C ARG A 129 4.69 12.52 9.03
N ILE A 130 4.01 13.09 10.02
CA ILE A 130 2.62 12.78 10.36
C ILE A 130 1.77 14.03 10.30
N ALA A 131 0.58 13.88 9.71
CA ALA A 131 -0.50 14.85 9.77
C ALA A 131 -1.68 14.22 10.52
N VAL A 132 -2.00 14.72 11.71
CA VAL A 132 -3.17 14.28 12.47
C VAL A 132 -4.39 15.08 12.01
N MET A 133 -5.44 14.37 11.60
CA MET A 133 -6.68 14.97 11.12
C MET A 133 -7.84 14.77 12.10
N ARG A 134 -8.62 15.83 12.31
CA ARG A 134 -9.87 15.78 13.08
C ARG A 134 -10.93 16.62 12.37
N LYS A 135 -12.11 16.04 12.13
CA LYS A 135 -13.26 16.71 11.49
C LYS A 135 -12.87 17.47 10.19
N GLY A 136 -12.07 16.82 9.35
CA GLY A 136 -11.66 17.37 8.05
C GLY A 136 -10.56 18.45 8.11
N ARG A 137 -9.95 18.69 9.26
CA ARG A 137 -8.85 19.66 9.45
C ARG A 137 -7.61 18.97 9.97
N ILE A 138 -6.45 19.39 9.50
CA ILE A 138 -5.16 19.02 10.10
C ILE A 138 -5.02 19.79 11.41
N VAL A 139 -4.93 19.09 12.52
CA VAL A 139 -4.81 19.67 13.86
C VAL A 139 -3.38 19.65 14.37
N GLU A 140 -2.55 18.73 13.85
CA GLU A 140 -1.13 18.64 14.16
C GLU A 140 -0.38 18.13 12.95
N TYR A 141 0.85 18.62 12.73
CA TYR A 141 1.74 18.20 11.66
C TYR A 141 3.20 18.32 12.07
N GLY A 142 3.98 17.28 11.87
CA GLY A 142 5.40 17.29 12.25
C GLY A 142 6.14 16.02 11.85
N GLU A 143 7.40 15.94 12.29
CA GLU A 143 8.20 14.71 12.20
C GLU A 143 7.56 13.63 13.07
N ALA A 144 7.59 12.38 12.62
CA ALA A 144 6.91 11.27 13.28
C ALA A 144 7.33 11.16 14.76
N ASP A 145 8.64 11.08 15.04
CA ASP A 145 9.17 10.94 16.38
C ASP A 145 8.73 12.09 17.29
N LYS A 146 8.67 13.32 16.78
CA LYS A 146 8.27 14.48 17.54
C LYS A 146 6.78 14.45 17.89
N VAL A 147 5.92 14.11 16.93
CA VAL A 147 4.46 14.00 17.16
C VAL A 147 4.16 12.89 18.16
N PHE A 148 4.93 11.79 18.15
CA PHE A 148 4.76 10.68 19.09
C PHE A 148 5.29 10.97 20.49
N SER A 149 6.49 11.58 20.59
CA SER A 149 7.15 11.82 21.90
C SER A 149 6.63 13.07 22.63
N SER A 150 6.20 14.08 21.89
CA SER A 150 5.80 15.39 22.42
C SER A 150 4.64 15.98 21.62
N PRO A 151 3.44 15.34 21.63
CA PRO A 151 2.28 15.82 20.91
C PRO A 151 1.82 17.17 21.48
N SER A 152 1.61 18.14 20.61
CA SER A 152 1.22 19.50 21.00
C SER A 152 -0.29 19.69 21.10
N HIS A 153 -1.07 18.95 20.28
CA HIS A 153 -2.51 19.08 20.26
C HIS A 153 -3.20 18.06 21.17
N GLU A 154 -4.20 18.53 21.96
CA GLU A 154 -4.96 17.69 22.91
C GLU A 154 -5.54 16.40 22.31
N TYR A 155 -6.01 16.49 21.05
CA TYR A 155 -6.57 15.35 20.34
C TYR A 155 -5.50 14.30 20.04
N THR A 156 -4.30 14.72 19.64
CA THR A 156 -3.16 13.81 19.39
C THR A 156 -2.74 13.13 20.69
N GLN A 157 -2.69 13.88 21.79
CA GLN A 157 -2.39 13.34 23.13
C GLN A 157 -3.40 12.27 23.52
N ALA A 158 -4.71 12.55 23.32
CA ALA A 158 -5.77 11.59 23.60
C ALA A 158 -5.67 10.32 22.73
N LEU A 159 -5.36 10.46 21.43
CA LEU A 159 -5.15 9.32 20.54
C LEU A 159 -3.98 8.44 20.98
N LEU A 160 -2.83 9.06 21.31
CA LEU A 160 -1.63 8.35 21.76
C LEU A 160 -1.82 7.69 23.14
N ALA A 161 -2.58 8.31 24.04
CA ALA A 161 -2.92 7.72 25.33
C ALA A 161 -3.82 6.48 25.23
N ALA A 162 -4.58 6.35 24.14
CA ALA A 162 -5.45 5.21 23.86
C ALA A 162 -4.70 4.01 23.24
N VAL A 163 -3.46 4.20 22.78
CA VAL A 163 -2.63 3.10 22.23
C VAL A 163 -2.11 2.25 23.38
N PRO A 164 -2.38 0.92 23.41
CA PRO A 164 -1.82 0.05 24.44
C PRO A 164 -0.28 0.12 24.40
N ARG A 165 0.33 0.44 25.54
CA ARG A 165 1.79 0.33 25.68
C ARG A 165 2.13 -1.15 25.81
N LEU A 166 2.83 -1.69 24.81
CA LEU A 166 3.43 -3.01 24.85
C LEU A 166 4.61 -3.04 25.82
#